data_9d85356599373d4e48205c4c6a72b62b
#
_entry.id   9d85356599373d4e48205c4c6a72b62b
#
_cell.length_a   1.000
_cell.length_b   1.000
_cell.length_c   1.000
_cell.angle_alpha   90.00
_cell.angle_beta   90.00
_cell.angle_gamma   90.00
#
_symmetry.space_group_name_H-M   'P 1'
#
loop_
_entity.id
_entity.type
_entity.pdbx_description
1 polymer ?
#
loop_
_entity_poly.entity_id
_entity_poly.type
_entity_poly.pdbx_seq_one_letter_code
_entity_poly.pdbx_strand_id
1 'polypeptide(L)'
;AAMAVVDFSSGVGEVLWAAHSERYSKVKNDHYLNWAIVNEAMTYGPFDKVVYYEKPWLKKTRQLYAGQWADAFSYTEMPQWHLDHFNIKIDEYVKHHDSHAAAGYFTSPFKDTGATILTVDAIGEWDTVSISTADKIWIERKETIKYPHSIGILYSAFTHRCGLKPAEEEYILMGMAAYGKPKYKEDIYNDFVHQSPFKLKKNLHRGLSEWHPEADPMDLAASIQAVTEECLADLWHRASK
;
A
#
# COMPACT_ATOMS: atom_id res chain seq x y z
N ALA A 1 12.59 -3.97 4.07
CA ALA A 1 11.88 -4.40 5.29
C ALA A 1 11.94 -3.30 6.36
N ALA A 2 11.08 -3.39 7.37
CA ALA A 2 11.04 -2.47 8.50
C ALA A 2 10.65 -3.22 9.79
N MET A 3 11.08 -2.69 10.93
CA MET A 3 10.71 -3.18 12.26
C MET A 3 10.39 -2.00 13.18
N ALA A 4 9.53 -2.22 14.15
CA ALA A 4 9.27 -1.29 15.24
C ALA A 4 9.09 -2.05 16.56
N VAL A 5 9.47 -1.42 17.65
CA VAL A 5 9.24 -1.89 19.03
C VAL A 5 8.31 -0.90 19.71
N VAL A 6 7.23 -1.43 20.28
CA VAL A 6 6.19 -0.63 20.92
C VAL A 6 5.97 -1.17 22.33
N ASP A 7 5.96 -0.28 23.32
CA ASP A 7 5.61 -0.58 24.71
C ASP A 7 4.15 -0.22 24.99
N PHE A 8 3.42 -1.14 25.59
CA PHE A 8 2.03 -0.97 26.04
C PHE A 8 1.88 -1.05 27.58
N SER A 9 2.97 -1.05 28.34
CA SER A 9 2.95 -1.18 29.79
C SER A 9 2.11 -0.09 30.48
N SER A 10 2.04 1.10 29.91
CA SER A 10 1.21 2.22 30.39
C SER A 10 -0.26 2.15 30.00
N GLY A 11 -0.67 1.15 29.19
CA GLY A 11 -1.98 1.06 28.55
C GLY A 11 -2.13 1.91 27.28
N VAL A 12 -1.10 2.68 26.90
CA VAL A 12 -1.02 3.46 25.67
C VAL A 12 0.26 3.01 24.93
N GLY A 13 0.13 2.75 23.64
CA GLY A 13 1.28 2.34 22.82
C GLY A 13 2.31 3.47 22.69
N GLU A 14 3.54 3.22 23.12
CA GLU A 14 4.70 4.10 22.94
C GLU A 14 5.71 3.43 22.00
N VAL A 15 6.08 4.13 20.92
CA VAL A 15 7.12 3.63 20.01
C VAL A 15 8.48 3.87 20.62
N LEU A 16 9.11 2.80 21.11
CA LEU A 16 10.46 2.85 21.69
C LEU A 16 11.54 2.93 20.60
N TRP A 17 11.30 2.26 19.48
CA TRP A 17 12.22 2.22 18.36
C TRP A 17 11.50 1.84 17.07
N ALA A 18 11.96 2.37 15.93
CA ALA A 18 11.51 1.99 14.61
C ALA A 18 12.61 2.25 13.57
N ALA A 19 12.80 1.31 12.64
CA ALA A 19 13.77 1.44 11.57
C ALA A 19 13.43 0.68 10.31
N HIS A 20 14.07 1.08 9.19
CA HIS A 20 14.06 0.41 7.90
C HIS A 20 15.38 -0.29 7.63
N SER A 21 15.34 -1.49 7.04
CA SER A 21 16.54 -2.25 6.66
C SER A 21 17.50 -1.46 5.78
N GLU A 22 17.00 -0.63 4.88
CA GLU A 22 17.82 0.20 3.98
C GLU A 22 18.74 1.18 4.71
N ARG A 23 18.43 1.57 5.96
CA ARG A 23 19.27 2.44 6.79
C ARG A 23 20.56 1.73 7.22
N TYR A 24 20.49 0.42 7.34
CA TYR A 24 21.61 -0.44 7.75
C TYR A 24 22.37 -0.99 6.54
N SER A 25 21.65 -1.56 5.56
CA SER A 25 22.24 -2.18 4.37
C SER A 25 22.72 -1.16 3.33
N LYS A 26 22.20 0.08 3.34
CA LYS A 26 22.40 1.11 2.29
C LYS A 26 21.88 0.71 0.90
N VAL A 27 21.03 -0.33 0.86
CA VAL A 27 20.34 -0.77 -0.36
C VAL A 27 18.93 -0.19 -0.33
N LYS A 28 18.57 0.62 -1.33
CA LYS A 28 17.23 1.21 -1.44
C LYS A 28 16.17 0.12 -1.61
N ASN A 29 15.07 0.24 -0.87
CA ASN A 29 13.97 -0.72 -0.86
C ASN A 29 14.39 -2.14 -0.45
N ASP A 30 15.40 -2.29 0.43
CA ASP A 30 15.84 -3.58 0.93
C ASP A 30 14.68 -4.38 1.55
N HIS A 31 14.38 -5.52 0.94
CA HIS A 31 13.28 -6.39 1.35
C HIS A 31 13.66 -7.34 2.49
N TYR A 32 14.94 -7.42 2.83
CA TYR A 32 15.45 -8.39 3.80
C TYR A 32 15.69 -7.74 5.15
N LEU A 33 15.38 -8.47 6.23
CA LEU A 33 15.85 -8.13 7.57
C LEU A 33 17.30 -8.58 7.67
N ASN A 34 18.18 -7.64 8.02
CA ASN A 34 19.59 -7.94 8.29
C ASN A 34 19.86 -8.01 9.79
N TRP A 35 21.01 -8.60 10.17
CA TRP A 35 21.40 -8.78 11.56
C TRP A 35 21.46 -7.47 12.34
N ALA A 36 21.85 -6.36 11.73
CA ALA A 36 22.03 -5.10 12.44
C ALA A 36 20.68 -4.55 12.92
N ILE A 37 19.64 -4.51 12.05
CA ILE A 37 18.31 -4.04 12.46
C ILE A 37 17.67 -4.96 13.49
N VAL A 38 17.83 -6.30 13.34
CA VAL A 38 17.26 -7.26 14.29
C VAL A 38 17.96 -7.17 15.65
N ASN A 39 19.30 -7.14 15.68
CA ASN A 39 20.05 -7.02 16.91
C ASN A 39 19.72 -5.74 17.68
N GLU A 40 19.54 -4.61 16.98
CA GLU A 40 19.15 -3.37 17.63
C GLU A 40 17.75 -3.47 18.22
N ALA A 41 16.77 -4.01 17.47
CA ALA A 41 15.44 -4.27 18.01
C ALA A 41 15.48 -5.16 19.25
N MET A 42 16.30 -6.22 19.24
CA MET A 42 16.43 -7.17 20.36
C MET A 42 16.98 -6.55 21.64
N THR A 43 17.63 -5.38 21.59
CA THR A 43 18.08 -4.67 22.79
C THR A 43 16.93 -4.15 23.66
N TYR A 44 15.73 -4.05 23.10
CA TYR A 44 14.51 -3.63 23.81
C TYR A 44 13.71 -4.81 24.38
N GLY A 45 14.12 -6.06 24.10
CA GLY A 45 13.43 -7.27 24.60
C GLY A 45 13.61 -7.51 26.11
N PRO A 46 12.92 -8.51 26.66
CA PRO A 46 12.13 -9.50 25.95
C PRO A 46 10.81 -8.96 25.40
N PHE A 47 10.27 -9.61 24.35
CA PHE A 47 8.99 -9.23 23.74
C PHE A 47 7.88 -10.20 24.13
N ASP A 48 6.71 -9.66 24.48
CA ASP A 48 5.53 -10.46 24.78
C ASP A 48 4.85 -10.95 23.50
N LYS A 49 4.98 -10.19 22.39
CA LYS A 49 4.28 -10.48 21.13
C LYS A 49 5.03 -9.93 19.91
N VAL A 50 5.06 -10.73 18.86
CA VAL A 50 5.55 -10.32 17.53
C VAL A 50 4.38 -10.30 16.55
N VAL A 51 4.11 -9.14 15.96
CA VAL A 51 2.97 -8.93 15.07
C VAL A 51 3.47 -8.59 13.66
N TYR A 52 2.86 -9.21 12.66
CA TYR A 52 3.15 -8.91 11.27
C TYR A 52 1.97 -8.22 10.59
N TYR A 53 2.25 -7.22 9.78
CA TYR A 53 1.29 -6.25 9.26
C TYR A 53 0.42 -6.72 8.07
N GLU A 54 0.64 -7.94 7.54
CA GLU A 54 -0.20 -8.54 6.48
C GLU A 54 -0.40 -10.03 6.68
N LYS A 55 -1.41 -10.61 6.00
CA LYS A 55 -1.66 -12.05 5.98
C LYS A 55 -1.07 -12.66 4.71
N PRO A 56 0.12 -13.27 4.77
CA PRO A 56 0.87 -13.73 3.60
C PRO A 56 0.09 -14.70 2.72
N TRP A 57 -0.71 -15.58 3.33
CA TRP A 57 -1.54 -16.55 2.58
C TRP A 57 -2.62 -15.88 1.71
N LEU A 58 -3.19 -14.73 2.13
CA LEU A 58 -4.11 -13.96 1.30
C LEU A 58 -3.40 -13.34 0.10
N LYS A 59 -2.18 -12.81 0.30
CA LYS A 59 -1.31 -12.34 -0.77
C LYS A 59 -1.01 -13.48 -1.75
N LYS A 60 -0.63 -14.66 -1.27
CA LYS A 60 -0.36 -15.84 -2.09
C LYS A 60 -1.58 -16.26 -2.94
N THR A 61 -2.78 -16.28 -2.37
CA THR A 61 -4.00 -16.59 -3.15
C THR A 61 -4.27 -15.55 -4.24
N ARG A 62 -4.02 -14.27 -3.98
CA ARG A 62 -4.12 -13.23 -5.00
C ARG A 62 -3.06 -13.39 -6.09
N GLN A 63 -1.82 -13.71 -5.73
CA GLN A 63 -0.75 -13.99 -6.69
C GLN A 63 -1.12 -15.16 -7.62
N LEU A 64 -1.69 -16.25 -7.07
CA LEU A 64 -2.22 -17.36 -7.86
C LEU A 64 -3.30 -16.89 -8.86
N TYR A 65 -4.27 -16.12 -8.39
CA TYR A 65 -5.32 -15.56 -9.23
C TYR A 65 -4.78 -14.66 -10.34
N ALA A 66 -3.74 -13.87 -10.05
CA ALA A 66 -3.07 -12.98 -11.00
C ALA A 66 -2.15 -13.70 -11.99
N GLY A 67 -1.96 -15.03 -11.87
CA GLY A 67 -1.05 -15.82 -12.70
C GLY A 67 0.42 -15.67 -12.33
N GLN A 68 0.73 -15.18 -11.14
CA GLN A 68 2.08 -15.03 -10.58
C GLN A 68 2.49 -16.31 -9.83
N TRP A 69 2.58 -17.43 -10.56
CA TRP A 69 2.79 -18.76 -9.98
C TRP A 69 4.10 -18.89 -9.20
N ALA A 70 5.18 -18.33 -9.74
CA ALA A 70 6.50 -18.39 -9.09
C ALA A 70 6.46 -17.72 -7.70
N ASP A 71 5.90 -16.51 -7.63
CA ASP A 71 5.78 -15.75 -6.39
C ASP A 71 4.82 -16.45 -5.41
N ALA A 72 3.69 -16.98 -5.92
CA ALA A 72 2.68 -17.63 -5.10
C ALA A 72 3.23 -18.88 -4.38
N PHE A 73 4.10 -19.64 -5.03
CA PHE A 73 4.72 -20.84 -4.46
C PHE A 73 6.09 -20.60 -3.82
N SER A 74 6.62 -19.38 -3.88
CA SER A 74 7.90 -19.04 -3.23
C SER A 74 7.75 -19.07 -1.70
N TYR A 75 8.46 -20.00 -1.05
CA TYR A 75 8.52 -20.06 0.41
C TYR A 75 9.38 -18.94 0.99
N THR A 76 10.41 -18.49 0.26
CA THR A 76 11.35 -17.45 0.69
C THR A 76 10.72 -16.06 0.79
N GLU A 77 9.52 -15.85 0.22
CA GLU A 77 8.75 -14.62 0.41
C GLU A 77 7.87 -14.64 1.66
N MET A 78 7.85 -15.72 2.41
CA MET A 78 7.10 -15.78 3.66
C MET A 78 7.86 -15.04 4.77
N PRO A 79 7.20 -14.12 5.51
CA PRO A 79 7.88 -13.34 6.54
C PRO A 79 8.49 -14.21 7.64
N GLN A 80 7.82 -15.30 8.01
CA GLN A 80 8.34 -16.23 9.01
C GLN A 80 9.67 -16.85 8.58
N TRP A 81 9.86 -17.15 7.28
CA TRP A 81 11.13 -17.68 6.78
C TRP A 81 12.33 -16.75 7.07
N HIS A 82 12.12 -15.43 6.93
CA HIS A 82 13.16 -14.45 7.25
C HIS A 82 13.45 -14.40 8.75
N LEU A 83 12.41 -14.49 9.59
CA LEU A 83 12.54 -14.41 11.04
C LEU A 83 13.04 -15.71 11.69
N ASP A 84 12.87 -16.86 11.03
CA ASP A 84 13.41 -18.15 11.47
C ASP A 84 14.94 -18.12 11.60
N HIS A 85 15.63 -17.34 10.77
CA HIS A 85 17.09 -17.15 10.84
C HIS A 85 17.54 -16.45 12.14
N PHE A 86 16.62 -15.74 12.80
CA PHE A 86 16.87 -15.04 14.06
C PHE A 86 16.19 -15.71 15.24
N ASN A 87 15.59 -16.87 15.02
CA ASN A 87 14.81 -17.60 16.03
C ASN A 87 13.64 -16.76 16.60
N ILE A 88 13.01 -15.95 15.77
CA ILE A 88 11.87 -15.11 16.11
C ILE A 88 10.62 -15.69 15.47
N LYS A 89 9.58 -15.94 16.28
CA LYS A 89 8.28 -16.42 15.81
C LYS A 89 7.28 -15.28 15.71
N ILE A 90 6.52 -15.24 14.61
CA ILE A 90 5.36 -14.34 14.47
C ILE A 90 4.18 -14.96 15.22
N ASP A 91 3.64 -14.22 16.19
CA ASP A 91 2.50 -14.65 16.99
C ASP A 91 1.16 -14.28 16.33
N GLU A 92 1.11 -13.15 15.62
CA GLU A 92 -0.11 -12.67 15.01
C GLU A 92 0.13 -12.02 13.63
N TYR A 93 -0.81 -12.26 12.71
CA TYR A 93 -0.86 -11.64 11.40
C TYR A 93 -2.11 -10.75 11.28
N VAL A 94 -1.93 -9.46 11.13
CA VAL A 94 -3.00 -8.47 10.94
C VAL A 94 -3.26 -8.30 9.43
N LYS A 95 -4.48 -7.95 9.03
CA LYS A 95 -4.74 -7.63 7.62
C LYS A 95 -4.04 -6.31 7.23
N HIS A 96 -3.53 -6.25 6.01
CA HIS A 96 -2.77 -5.12 5.49
C HIS A 96 -3.50 -3.78 5.64
N HIS A 97 -4.74 -3.68 5.16
CA HIS A 97 -5.53 -2.46 5.28
C HIS A 97 -5.96 -2.12 6.71
N ASP A 98 -6.08 -3.11 7.61
CA ASP A 98 -6.33 -2.85 9.04
C ASP A 98 -5.09 -2.24 9.71
N SER A 99 -3.89 -2.66 9.27
CA SER A 99 -2.62 -2.06 9.73
C SER A 99 -2.49 -0.60 9.29
N HIS A 100 -2.82 -0.30 8.02
CA HIS A 100 -2.86 1.09 7.53
C HIS A 100 -3.89 1.94 8.29
N ALA A 101 -5.11 1.42 8.47
CA ALA A 101 -6.17 2.13 9.19
C ALA A 101 -5.77 2.41 10.63
N ALA A 102 -5.20 1.43 11.33
CA ALA A 102 -4.71 1.59 12.70
C ALA A 102 -3.57 2.61 12.77
N ALA A 103 -2.58 2.52 11.87
CA ALA A 103 -1.47 3.47 11.82
C ALA A 103 -1.98 4.90 11.63
N GLY A 104 -2.87 5.13 10.66
CA GLY A 104 -3.44 6.46 10.40
C GLY A 104 -4.26 6.99 11.57
N TYR A 105 -5.12 6.16 12.15
CA TYR A 105 -6.03 6.59 13.22
C TYR A 105 -5.33 6.84 14.55
N PHE A 106 -4.57 5.87 15.06
CA PHE A 106 -3.96 5.98 16.40
C PHE A 106 -2.82 7.00 16.49
N THR A 107 -2.24 7.41 15.35
CA THR A 107 -1.26 8.51 15.29
C THR A 107 -1.89 9.87 14.98
N SER A 108 -3.19 9.92 14.71
CA SER A 108 -3.92 11.15 14.40
C SER A 108 -4.42 11.86 15.66
N PRO A 109 -4.78 13.16 15.55
CA PRO A 109 -5.43 13.87 16.65
C PRO A 109 -6.88 13.41 16.89
N PHE A 110 -7.44 12.53 16.06
CA PHE A 110 -8.83 12.07 16.11
C PHE A 110 -9.04 10.79 16.91
N LYS A 111 -7.98 10.16 17.42
CA LYS A 111 -8.02 8.88 18.13
C LYS A 111 -9.01 8.83 19.31
N ASP A 112 -9.31 9.99 19.94
CA ASP A 112 -10.19 10.08 21.10
C ASP A 112 -11.60 10.56 20.75
N THR A 113 -11.83 11.05 19.54
CA THR A 113 -13.10 11.65 19.09
C THR A 113 -13.86 10.82 18.05
N GLY A 114 -13.23 9.78 17.55
CA GLY A 114 -13.72 9.00 16.42
C GLY A 114 -13.41 9.63 15.07
N ALA A 115 -13.34 8.78 14.04
CA ALA A 115 -13.03 9.21 12.68
C ALA A 115 -13.57 8.25 11.64
N THR A 116 -13.73 8.74 10.41
CA THR A 116 -13.79 7.91 9.23
C THR A 116 -12.38 7.80 8.63
N ILE A 117 -11.99 6.58 8.28
CA ILE A 117 -10.65 6.26 7.79
C ILE A 117 -10.77 5.77 6.36
N LEU A 118 -10.11 6.46 5.44
CA LEU A 118 -9.95 6.02 4.05
C LEU A 118 -8.52 5.48 3.87
N THR A 119 -8.41 4.20 3.53
CA THR A 119 -7.13 3.57 3.17
C THR A 119 -7.13 3.32 1.67
N VAL A 120 -6.11 3.82 0.97
CA VAL A 120 -5.91 3.62 -0.47
C VAL A 120 -4.50 3.08 -0.68
N ASP A 121 -4.41 1.96 -1.40
CA ASP A 121 -3.15 1.28 -1.67
C ASP A 121 -3.12 0.76 -3.11
N ALA A 122 -1.96 0.37 -3.58
CA ALA A 122 -1.86 -0.34 -4.85
C ALA A 122 -2.50 -1.72 -4.72
N ILE A 123 -2.02 -2.53 -3.80
CA ILE A 123 -2.60 -3.84 -3.45
C ILE A 123 -2.16 -4.24 -2.04
N GLY A 124 -3.07 -4.28 -1.09
CA GLY A 124 -2.86 -4.85 0.24
C GLY A 124 -3.56 -6.20 0.37
N GLU A 125 -2.85 -7.29 0.13
CA GLU A 125 -3.44 -8.63 0.01
C GLU A 125 -4.41 -8.71 -1.20
N TRP A 126 -5.71 -8.56 -0.98
CA TRP A 126 -6.75 -8.41 -2.00
C TRP A 126 -7.34 -7.00 -2.05
N ASP A 127 -7.24 -6.26 -0.95
CA ASP A 127 -7.88 -4.95 -0.79
C ASP A 127 -7.02 -3.87 -1.45
N THR A 128 -7.66 -2.91 -2.10
CA THR A 128 -7.02 -1.76 -2.77
C THR A 128 -7.51 -0.44 -2.20
N VAL A 129 -8.76 -0.43 -1.71
CA VAL A 129 -9.35 0.68 -0.97
C VAL A 129 -10.17 0.10 0.17
N SER A 130 -10.14 0.73 1.33
CA SER A 130 -11.10 0.46 2.40
C SER A 130 -11.58 1.74 3.07
N ILE A 131 -12.86 1.75 3.43
CA ILE A 131 -13.47 2.78 4.27
C ILE A 131 -13.82 2.12 5.60
N SER A 132 -13.34 2.70 6.68
CA SER A 132 -13.58 2.23 8.04
C SER A 132 -14.05 3.38 8.91
N THR A 133 -14.81 3.07 9.96
CA THR A 133 -15.11 4.00 11.05
C THR A 133 -14.33 3.59 12.28
N ALA A 134 -13.89 4.55 13.05
CA ALA A 134 -13.19 4.31 14.30
C ALA A 134 -13.85 5.08 15.46
N ASP A 135 -13.91 4.42 16.60
CA ASP A 135 -14.31 5.03 17.87
C ASP A 135 -13.41 4.47 18.99
N LYS A 136 -12.63 5.32 19.62
CA LYS A 136 -11.65 4.98 20.66
C LYS A 136 -10.67 3.90 20.16
N ILE A 137 -10.82 2.66 20.67
CA ILE A 137 -9.95 1.53 20.34
C ILE A 137 -10.50 0.62 19.23
N TRP A 138 -11.72 0.88 18.75
CA TRP A 138 -12.39 0.03 17.78
C TRP A 138 -12.32 0.64 16.38
N ILE A 139 -11.89 -0.16 15.42
CA ILE A 139 -11.94 0.18 14.00
C ILE A 139 -12.83 -0.86 13.32
N GLU A 140 -13.89 -0.38 12.68
CA GLU A 140 -14.83 -1.22 11.95
C GLU A 140 -14.77 -0.92 10.45
N ARG A 141 -14.48 -1.93 9.64
CA ARG A 141 -14.48 -1.80 8.18
C ARG A 141 -15.90 -1.80 7.64
N LYS A 142 -16.25 -0.74 6.91
CA LYS A 142 -17.58 -0.54 6.31
C LYS A 142 -17.62 -0.93 4.84
N GLU A 143 -16.58 -0.56 4.08
CA GLU A 143 -16.53 -0.77 2.65
C GLU A 143 -15.13 -1.20 2.19
N THR A 144 -15.06 -1.98 1.10
CA THR A 144 -13.79 -2.43 0.51
C THR A 144 -13.91 -2.52 -1.00
N ILE A 145 -12.92 -1.97 -1.70
CA ILE A 145 -12.67 -2.25 -3.13
C ILE A 145 -11.50 -3.23 -3.20
N LYS A 146 -11.60 -4.20 -4.09
CA LYS A 146 -10.62 -5.29 -4.23
C LYS A 146 -9.96 -5.31 -5.58
N TYR A 147 -8.80 -5.95 -5.65
CA TYR A 147 -8.11 -6.29 -6.89
C TYR A 147 -9.09 -6.94 -7.91
N PRO A 148 -9.05 -6.59 -9.21
CA PRO A 148 -8.05 -5.75 -9.85
C PRO A 148 -8.33 -4.23 -9.83
N HIS A 149 -9.38 -3.77 -9.16
CA HIS A 149 -9.82 -2.39 -9.16
C HIS A 149 -8.98 -1.56 -8.19
N SER A 150 -7.91 -0.93 -8.68
CA SER A 150 -6.96 -0.18 -7.88
C SER A 150 -6.55 1.13 -8.55
N ILE A 151 -6.65 2.23 -7.81
CA ILE A 151 -6.13 3.54 -8.23
C ILE A 151 -4.60 3.49 -8.29
N GLY A 152 -3.96 2.83 -7.33
CA GLY A 152 -2.50 2.69 -7.31
C GLY A 152 -1.98 1.89 -8.50
N ILE A 153 -2.62 0.77 -8.87
CA ILE A 153 -2.27 0.02 -10.09
C ILE A 153 -2.45 0.86 -11.34
N LEU A 154 -3.55 1.62 -11.44
CA LEU A 154 -3.78 2.53 -12.55
C LEU A 154 -2.64 3.55 -12.66
N TYR A 155 -2.27 4.18 -11.55
CA TYR A 155 -1.18 5.17 -11.51
C TYR A 155 0.18 4.54 -11.88
N SER A 156 0.51 3.37 -11.34
CA SER A 156 1.74 2.62 -11.67
C SER A 156 1.79 2.19 -13.13
N ALA A 157 0.64 1.86 -13.75
CA ALA A 157 0.59 1.54 -15.17
C ALA A 157 0.95 2.76 -16.04
N PHE A 158 0.57 3.97 -15.65
CA PHE A 158 0.98 5.21 -16.31
C PHE A 158 2.45 5.57 -16.00
N THR A 159 2.93 5.28 -14.79
CA THR A 159 4.35 5.39 -14.43
C THR A 159 5.20 4.58 -15.42
N HIS A 160 4.83 3.32 -15.65
CA HIS A 160 5.49 2.48 -16.64
C HIS A 160 5.35 3.03 -18.06
N ARG A 161 4.18 3.52 -18.45
CA ARG A 161 3.91 4.07 -19.78
C ARG A 161 4.76 5.33 -20.08
N CYS A 162 5.10 6.10 -19.05
CA CYS A 162 6.00 7.27 -19.15
C CYS A 162 7.50 6.91 -19.07
N GLY A 163 7.85 5.61 -19.11
CA GLY A 163 9.24 5.14 -19.09
C GLY A 163 9.89 5.13 -17.70
N LEU A 164 9.09 5.26 -16.65
CA LEU A 164 9.50 5.23 -15.26
C LEU A 164 9.31 3.84 -14.65
N LYS A 165 9.95 3.58 -13.51
CA LYS A 165 9.90 2.29 -12.81
C LYS A 165 8.68 2.22 -11.90
N PRO A 166 7.70 1.32 -12.16
CA PRO A 166 6.53 1.12 -11.29
C PRO A 166 6.94 0.70 -9.88
N ALA A 167 6.14 1.11 -8.90
CA ALA A 167 6.33 0.91 -7.46
C ALA A 167 7.57 1.60 -6.86
N GLU A 168 8.28 2.43 -7.63
CA GLU A 168 9.46 3.16 -7.16
C GLU A 168 9.49 4.64 -7.60
N GLU A 169 8.94 4.97 -8.77
CA GLU A 169 9.10 6.29 -9.39
C GLU A 169 7.78 7.03 -9.65
N GLU A 170 6.69 6.61 -8.99
CA GLU A 170 5.39 7.32 -9.05
C GLU A 170 5.49 8.79 -8.63
N TYR A 171 6.37 9.10 -7.68
CA TYR A 171 6.60 10.47 -7.24
C TYR A 171 7.24 11.34 -8.34
N ILE A 172 8.02 10.74 -9.26
CA ILE A 172 8.56 11.45 -10.43
C ILE A 172 7.43 11.76 -11.39
N LEU A 173 6.53 10.77 -11.66
CA LEU A 173 5.35 10.98 -12.50
C LEU A 173 4.47 12.10 -11.95
N MET A 174 4.26 12.14 -10.64
CA MET A 174 3.53 13.22 -9.97
C MET A 174 4.19 14.59 -10.19
N GLY A 175 5.53 14.66 -10.09
CA GLY A 175 6.28 15.87 -10.39
C GLY A 175 6.16 16.30 -11.86
N MET A 176 6.17 15.35 -12.80
CA MET A 176 6.00 15.61 -14.24
C MET A 176 4.63 16.19 -14.55
N ALA A 177 3.61 15.85 -13.82
CA ALA A 177 2.23 16.33 -14.03
C ALA A 177 2.14 17.87 -13.96
N ALA A 178 3.00 18.52 -13.19
CA ALA A 178 3.03 19.98 -13.08
C ALA A 178 3.47 20.71 -14.38
N TYR A 179 4.11 20.00 -15.31
CA TYR A 179 4.61 20.53 -16.57
C TYR A 179 3.74 20.23 -17.77
N GLY A 180 2.74 19.33 -17.61
CA GLY A 180 1.84 18.88 -18.67
C GLY A 180 0.45 19.51 -18.60
N LYS A 181 -0.40 19.10 -19.54
CA LYS A 181 -1.83 19.42 -19.57
C LYS A 181 -2.65 18.12 -19.58
N PRO A 182 -3.81 18.03 -18.91
CA PRO A 182 -4.59 16.80 -18.81
C PRO A 182 -5.39 16.48 -20.09
N LYS A 183 -4.71 16.42 -21.25
CA LYS A 183 -5.31 16.25 -22.57
C LYS A 183 -6.01 14.91 -22.75
N TYR A 184 -5.53 13.86 -22.05
CA TYR A 184 -5.98 12.49 -22.22
C TYR A 184 -6.91 12.04 -21.07
N LYS A 185 -7.39 12.97 -20.24
CA LYS A 185 -8.24 12.65 -19.08
C LYS A 185 -9.51 11.88 -19.48
N GLU A 186 -10.22 12.36 -20.48
CA GLU A 186 -11.45 11.72 -20.97
C GLU A 186 -11.16 10.36 -21.59
N ASP A 187 -10.05 10.20 -22.30
CA ASP A 187 -9.64 8.92 -22.88
C ASP A 187 -9.33 7.89 -21.78
N ILE A 188 -8.70 8.32 -20.66
CA ILE A 188 -8.47 7.46 -19.51
C ILE A 188 -9.79 6.96 -18.91
N TYR A 189 -10.77 7.83 -18.74
CA TYR A 189 -12.11 7.43 -18.30
C TYR A 189 -12.76 6.48 -19.29
N ASN A 190 -12.73 6.80 -20.58
CA ASN A 190 -13.34 5.97 -21.61
C ASN A 190 -12.74 4.58 -21.68
N ASP A 191 -11.43 4.44 -21.54
CA ASP A 191 -10.72 3.20 -21.77
C ASP A 191 -10.51 2.35 -20.49
N PHE A 192 -10.37 3.01 -19.34
CA PHE A 192 -9.86 2.32 -18.13
C PHE A 192 -10.72 2.45 -16.90
N VAL A 193 -11.52 3.52 -16.74
CA VAL A 193 -12.14 3.84 -15.45
C VAL A 193 -13.65 3.97 -15.54
N HIS A 194 -14.37 3.31 -14.62
CA HIS A 194 -15.71 3.69 -14.20
C HIS A 194 -15.54 4.56 -12.94
N GLN A 195 -16.11 5.76 -12.95
CA GLN A 195 -15.86 6.73 -11.89
C GLN A 195 -16.63 6.41 -10.59
N SER A 196 -17.92 6.13 -10.68
CA SER A 196 -18.72 5.95 -9.46
C SER A 196 -19.66 4.73 -9.58
N PRO A 197 -19.44 3.69 -8.77
CA PRO A 197 -18.28 3.47 -7.91
C PRO A 197 -17.01 3.23 -8.73
N PHE A 198 -15.85 3.64 -8.20
CA PHE A 198 -14.58 3.42 -8.87
C PHE A 198 -14.37 1.94 -9.20
N LYS A 199 -14.16 1.66 -10.48
CA LYS A 199 -13.78 0.33 -10.99
C LYS A 199 -12.90 0.48 -12.22
N LEU A 200 -11.92 -0.39 -12.36
CA LEU A 200 -11.19 -0.50 -13.63
C LEU A 200 -12.00 -1.33 -14.64
N LYS A 201 -12.04 -0.89 -15.89
CA LYS A 201 -12.67 -1.61 -17.02
C LYS A 201 -11.84 -2.82 -17.46
N LYS A 202 -10.54 -2.82 -17.19
CA LYS A 202 -9.59 -3.91 -17.49
C LYS A 202 -8.55 -4.02 -16.39
N ASN A 203 -7.91 -5.19 -16.30
CA ASN A 203 -6.80 -5.41 -15.39
C ASN A 203 -5.53 -4.75 -15.95
N LEU A 204 -5.01 -3.74 -15.27
CA LEU A 204 -3.84 -2.95 -15.66
C LEU A 204 -2.53 -3.41 -14.98
N HIS A 205 -2.56 -4.51 -14.26
CA HIS A 205 -1.38 -5.02 -13.55
C HIS A 205 -0.17 -5.30 -14.47
N ARG A 206 -0.43 -5.52 -15.76
CA ARG A 206 0.62 -5.74 -16.79
C ARG A 206 0.97 -4.48 -17.58
N GLY A 207 0.49 -3.30 -17.16
CA GLY A 207 0.71 -2.03 -17.83
C GLY A 207 -0.32 -1.71 -18.93
N LEU A 208 -0.04 -0.65 -19.70
CA LEU A 208 -0.96 -0.06 -20.70
C LEU A 208 -0.59 -0.42 -22.14
N SER A 209 0.47 -1.18 -22.37
CA SER A 209 1.02 -1.39 -23.72
C SER A 209 1.39 -0.05 -24.40
N GLU A 210 1.17 0.08 -25.71
CA GLU A 210 1.47 1.28 -26.48
C GLU A 210 0.29 2.26 -26.56
N TRP A 211 -0.47 2.41 -25.46
CA TRP A 211 -1.59 3.35 -25.43
C TRP A 211 -1.12 4.80 -25.67
N HIS A 212 -1.67 5.48 -26.69
CA HIS A 212 -1.23 6.80 -27.16
C HIS A 212 0.29 6.92 -27.35
N PRO A 213 0.91 6.18 -28.29
CA PRO A 213 2.36 6.07 -28.42
C PRO A 213 3.05 7.42 -28.66
N GLU A 214 2.39 8.36 -29.33
CA GLU A 214 2.91 9.69 -29.65
C GLU A 214 2.62 10.75 -28.56
N ALA A 215 2.00 10.36 -27.44
CA ALA A 215 1.65 11.31 -26.39
C ALA A 215 2.89 11.80 -25.64
N ASP A 216 2.93 13.10 -25.37
CA ASP A 216 3.93 13.70 -24.49
C ASP A 216 3.80 13.10 -23.07
N PRO A 217 4.87 12.55 -22.47
CA PRO A 217 4.83 12.00 -21.13
C PRO A 217 4.36 12.98 -20.05
N MET A 218 4.62 14.27 -20.20
CA MET A 218 4.14 15.30 -19.26
C MET A 218 2.62 15.44 -19.33
N ASP A 219 2.02 15.40 -20.54
CA ASP A 219 0.58 15.46 -20.71
C ASP A 219 -0.11 14.17 -20.21
N LEU A 220 0.53 13.00 -20.38
CA LEU A 220 0.06 11.75 -19.78
C LEU A 220 0.09 11.82 -18.26
N ALA A 221 1.18 12.32 -17.68
CA ALA A 221 1.34 12.52 -16.25
C ALA A 221 0.26 13.46 -15.69
N ALA A 222 0.04 14.62 -16.33
CA ALA A 222 -1.01 15.54 -15.93
C ALA A 222 -2.42 14.92 -16.05
N SER A 223 -2.64 14.09 -17.06
CA SER A 223 -3.94 13.44 -17.29
C SER A 223 -4.24 12.40 -16.21
N ILE A 224 -3.29 11.52 -15.90
CA ILE A 224 -3.49 10.52 -14.86
C ILE A 224 -3.56 11.14 -13.47
N GLN A 225 -2.82 12.21 -13.21
CA GLN A 225 -2.90 12.95 -11.96
C GLN A 225 -4.31 13.52 -11.76
N ALA A 226 -4.88 14.18 -12.77
CA ALA A 226 -6.24 14.71 -12.70
C ALA A 226 -7.30 13.61 -12.46
N VAL A 227 -7.20 12.46 -13.16
CA VAL A 227 -8.08 11.32 -12.93
C VAL A 227 -7.95 10.76 -11.52
N THR A 228 -6.72 10.65 -11.01
CA THR A 228 -6.45 10.16 -9.65
C THR A 228 -7.08 11.07 -8.60
N GLU A 229 -6.91 12.37 -8.73
CA GLU A 229 -7.49 13.36 -7.82
C GLU A 229 -9.02 13.29 -7.80
N GLU A 230 -9.66 13.18 -8.95
CA GLU A 230 -11.12 13.04 -9.04
C GLU A 230 -11.62 11.72 -8.43
N CYS A 231 -10.92 10.60 -8.68
CA CYS A 231 -11.25 9.32 -8.07
C CYS A 231 -11.10 9.34 -6.54
N LEU A 232 -10.04 9.97 -6.02
CA LEU A 232 -9.82 10.13 -4.59
C LEU A 232 -10.86 11.07 -3.96
N ALA A 233 -11.25 12.15 -4.64
CA ALA A 233 -12.30 13.06 -4.20
C ALA A 233 -13.67 12.35 -4.11
N ASP A 234 -14.02 11.49 -5.08
CA ASP A 234 -15.24 10.67 -5.01
C ASP A 234 -15.22 9.70 -3.81
N LEU A 235 -14.09 9.01 -3.59
CA LEU A 235 -13.93 8.13 -2.45
C LEU A 235 -14.04 8.89 -1.11
N TRP A 236 -13.42 10.06 -1.02
CA TRP A 236 -13.53 10.93 0.16
C TRP A 236 -14.96 11.37 0.41
N HIS A 237 -15.67 11.79 -0.63
CA HIS A 237 -17.07 12.19 -0.52
C HIS A 237 -17.98 11.03 -0.10
N ARG A 238 -17.70 9.81 -0.54
CA ARG A 238 -18.42 8.60 -0.08
C ARG A 238 -18.09 8.27 1.38
N ALA A 239 -16.85 8.41 1.78
CA ALA A 239 -16.42 8.16 3.16
C ALA A 239 -16.98 9.18 4.16
N SER A 240 -17.33 10.38 3.71
CA SER A 240 -17.90 11.45 4.54
C SER A 240 -19.42 11.37 4.78
N LYS A 241 -20.11 10.45 4.11
CA LYS A 241 -21.55 10.17 4.27
C LYS A 241 -21.82 9.11 5.33
#